data_183d5f09b6ba5ea3e640085c95b2eeb9
#
_entry.id   183d5f09b6ba5ea3e640085c95b2eeb9
#
_cell.length_a   1.000
_cell.length_b   1.000
_cell.length_c   1.000
_cell.angle_alpha   90.00
_cell.angle_beta   90.00
_cell.angle_gamma   90.00
#
_symmetry.space_group_name_H-M   'P 1'
#
loop_
_entity.id
_entity.type
_entity.pdbx_description
1 polymer ?
#
loop_
_entity_poly.entity_id
_entity_poly.type
_entity_poly.pdbx_seq_one_letter_code
_entity_poly.pdbx_strand_id
1 'polypeptide(L)'
;MALCIVESPNKISTIKKLLGQVGDTMNDDMIKNALIIASVGHIRNVSNNTGADYIVNGIKNDYTIEYENMKNKYDVIKNIKKEAKSAKIIYIMTDLDREGEAIGYNITQVIGKHKYKRICFNEITYSALLSAFQNPSIINMDIVKAQQSRQILDKVLGFKLTQFLWNLIPYDASSITSAGRVQSVILYMICERIKKINEANDIEEWNGYSNFEIKNINQPLNNCLIYKKDKDNKYEKLVLTTEKEIKNFWSSYNRSYYISDYSSTKEYVNPPKPYITATLLKDAFNRYKMPIEMITNIAQDLYEGGYITYIRTDHAILSNEFKVLNKEYIINTYGEEYFNELSMQKQVIKPKVKAKSKKDDKKENTAQEAHEAIRPTNINKNASNIKDSKLTAHHLKVYDLIWKTTVASMMKAAIYDVFTICINCNDDLYLSKAQLKGLNFIGFKIIYKSQNTDTEQSDIKSSETKSDTFNIDELKSIIQKIMDDKENDYIIAKQILLKHNRNTNTAHYTKTG
;
A
#
# COMPACT_ATOMS: atom_id res chain seq x y z
N MET A 1 -40.63 -10.57 11.96
CA MET A 1 -39.39 -10.95 11.28
C MET A 1 -38.61 -9.67 10.93
N ALA A 2 -37.31 -9.64 11.14
CA ALA A 2 -36.44 -8.59 10.64
C ALA A 2 -35.94 -8.96 9.24
N LEU A 3 -35.67 -7.95 8.40
CA LEU A 3 -35.07 -8.10 7.10
C LEU A 3 -33.70 -7.41 7.07
N CYS A 4 -32.64 -8.13 6.74
CA CYS A 4 -31.31 -7.59 6.54
C CYS A 4 -31.04 -7.54 5.03
N ILE A 5 -30.65 -6.37 4.52
CA ILE A 5 -30.29 -6.17 3.11
C ILE A 5 -28.82 -5.85 3.01
N VAL A 6 -28.04 -6.77 2.44
CA VAL A 6 -26.60 -6.65 2.19
C VAL A 6 -26.33 -6.26 0.73
N GLU A 7 -25.14 -5.83 0.43
CA GLU A 7 -24.75 -5.44 -0.93
C GLU A 7 -24.46 -6.67 -1.81
N SER A 8 -23.69 -7.64 -1.29
CA SER A 8 -23.21 -8.82 -2.04
C SER A 8 -23.83 -10.12 -1.50
N PRO A 9 -24.23 -11.06 -2.39
CA PRO A 9 -24.69 -12.39 -1.97
C PRO A 9 -23.66 -13.18 -1.17
N ASN A 10 -22.37 -12.98 -1.43
CA ASN A 10 -21.29 -13.71 -0.76
C ASN A 10 -21.26 -13.45 0.75
N LYS A 11 -21.72 -12.26 1.20
CA LYS A 11 -21.81 -11.89 2.62
C LYS A 11 -22.90 -12.65 3.37
N ILE A 12 -23.94 -13.17 2.69
CA ILE A 12 -25.12 -13.75 3.32
C ILE A 12 -24.74 -14.91 4.24
N SER A 13 -23.92 -15.84 3.76
CA SER A 13 -23.55 -17.04 4.51
C SER A 13 -22.72 -16.71 5.76
N THR A 14 -21.80 -15.76 5.65
CA THR A 14 -20.93 -15.33 6.76
C THR A 14 -21.74 -14.56 7.81
N ILE A 15 -22.55 -13.60 7.40
CA ILE A 15 -23.37 -12.80 8.31
C ILE A 15 -24.42 -13.67 8.98
N LYS A 16 -25.07 -14.59 8.26
CA LYS A 16 -26.09 -15.49 8.83
C LYS A 16 -25.57 -16.32 9.99
N LYS A 17 -24.34 -16.84 9.89
CA LYS A 17 -23.69 -17.59 10.97
C LYS A 17 -23.48 -16.74 12.23
N LEU A 18 -23.19 -15.46 12.05
CA LEU A 18 -22.89 -14.54 13.15
C LEU A 18 -24.15 -13.93 13.77
N LEU A 19 -25.20 -13.68 12.98
CA LEU A 19 -26.45 -13.08 13.48
C LEU A 19 -27.16 -13.94 14.52
N GLY A 20 -27.02 -15.26 14.46
CA GLY A 20 -27.52 -16.15 15.51
C GLY A 20 -26.92 -15.78 16.86
N GLN A 21 -25.60 -15.66 16.94
CA GLN A 21 -24.87 -15.32 18.17
C GLN A 21 -25.16 -13.87 18.62
N VAL A 22 -25.25 -12.93 17.68
CA VAL A 22 -25.59 -11.52 17.98
C VAL A 22 -26.98 -11.43 18.58
N GLY A 23 -27.98 -12.11 17.99
CA GLY A 23 -29.36 -12.14 18.48
C GLY A 23 -29.47 -12.78 19.87
N ASP A 24 -28.75 -13.86 20.13
CA ASP A 24 -28.68 -14.50 21.45
C ASP A 24 -28.11 -13.53 22.49
N THR A 25 -27.02 -12.83 22.18
CA THR A 25 -26.39 -11.85 23.11
C THR A 25 -27.25 -10.62 23.35
N MET A 26 -27.98 -10.15 22.35
CA MET A 26 -28.89 -9.01 22.46
C MET A 26 -30.28 -9.41 23.01
N ASN A 27 -30.54 -10.68 23.20
CA ASN A 27 -31.84 -11.23 23.57
C ASN A 27 -32.95 -10.77 22.59
N ASP A 28 -32.64 -10.77 21.29
CA ASP A 28 -33.51 -10.31 20.21
C ASP A 28 -33.71 -11.39 19.13
N ASP A 29 -34.82 -12.10 19.27
CA ASP A 29 -35.22 -13.16 18.33
C ASP A 29 -35.46 -12.68 16.90
N MET A 30 -35.73 -11.38 16.69
CA MET A 30 -35.92 -10.83 15.36
C MET A 30 -34.57 -10.73 14.62
N ILE A 31 -33.49 -10.36 15.33
CA ILE A 31 -32.13 -10.33 14.78
C ILE A 31 -31.64 -11.76 14.56
N LYS A 32 -31.83 -12.64 15.56
CA LYS A 32 -31.43 -14.06 15.49
C LYS A 32 -31.99 -14.77 14.25
N ASN A 33 -33.28 -14.53 13.95
CA ASN A 33 -34.00 -15.17 12.86
C ASN A 33 -34.25 -14.24 11.69
N ALA A 34 -33.38 -13.23 11.48
CA ALA A 34 -33.54 -12.27 10.38
C ALA A 34 -33.39 -12.94 9.01
N LEU A 35 -34.25 -12.57 8.09
CA LEU A 35 -34.09 -12.90 6.67
C LEU A 35 -32.97 -12.01 6.08
N ILE A 36 -32.02 -12.61 5.39
CA ILE A 36 -30.94 -11.87 4.73
C ILE A 36 -31.09 -12.01 3.23
N ILE A 37 -31.14 -10.87 2.53
CA ILE A 37 -31.17 -10.80 1.07
C ILE A 37 -30.09 -9.85 0.57
N ALA A 38 -29.70 -9.96 -0.72
CA ALA A 38 -28.70 -9.08 -1.32
C ALA A 38 -29.33 -8.17 -2.36
N SER A 39 -28.86 -6.91 -2.45
CA SER A 39 -29.20 -5.98 -3.54
C SER A 39 -28.40 -6.27 -4.81
N VAL A 40 -27.29 -6.99 -4.69
CA VAL A 40 -26.36 -7.28 -5.79
C VAL A 40 -25.84 -5.98 -6.41
N GLY A 41 -25.34 -5.06 -5.56
CA GLY A 41 -24.88 -3.73 -5.94
C GLY A 41 -26.03 -2.73 -6.15
N HIS A 42 -25.83 -1.75 -7.02
CA HIS A 42 -26.85 -0.75 -7.34
C HIS A 42 -28.10 -1.36 -7.97
N ILE A 43 -29.27 -0.92 -7.52
CA ILE A 43 -30.60 -1.33 -8.02
C ILE A 43 -31.31 -0.23 -8.82
N ARG A 44 -30.81 1.01 -8.72
CA ARG A 44 -31.29 2.17 -9.49
C ARG A 44 -30.13 2.82 -10.20
N ASN A 45 -30.38 3.40 -11.35
CA ASN A 45 -29.41 4.14 -12.15
C ASN A 45 -29.97 5.50 -12.54
N VAL A 46 -29.11 6.42 -12.97
CA VAL A 46 -29.52 7.69 -13.57
C VAL A 46 -30.34 7.40 -14.82
N SER A 47 -31.51 8.03 -14.95
CA SER A 47 -32.41 7.80 -16.07
C SER A 47 -31.77 8.21 -17.41
N ASN A 48 -32.37 7.71 -18.50
CA ASN A 48 -31.97 8.11 -19.84
C ASN A 48 -32.84 9.22 -20.41
N ASN A 49 -33.70 9.83 -19.57
CA ASN A 49 -34.58 10.92 -19.99
C ASN A 49 -33.77 12.13 -20.48
N THR A 50 -34.22 12.72 -21.56
CA THR A 50 -33.60 13.85 -22.25
C THR A 50 -34.65 14.93 -22.54
N GLY A 51 -34.21 16.14 -22.85
CA GLY A 51 -35.07 17.25 -23.22
C GLY A 51 -34.47 18.58 -22.79
N ALA A 52 -35.23 19.67 -22.98
CA ALA A 52 -34.79 21.03 -22.65
C ALA A 52 -34.45 21.23 -21.15
N ASP A 53 -35.05 20.42 -20.27
CA ASP A 53 -34.84 20.50 -18.82
C ASP A 53 -33.61 19.76 -18.34
N TYR A 54 -32.83 19.12 -19.23
CA TYR A 54 -31.68 18.29 -18.88
C TYR A 54 -30.39 18.85 -19.45
N ILE A 55 -29.33 18.88 -18.60
CA ILE A 55 -27.94 19.17 -19.02
C ILE A 55 -27.40 18.00 -19.84
N VAL A 56 -27.62 16.79 -19.35
CA VAL A 56 -27.34 15.49 -19.97
C VAL A 56 -28.42 14.50 -19.54
N ASN A 57 -28.49 13.35 -20.19
CA ASN A 57 -29.51 12.33 -19.89
C ASN A 57 -29.64 12.08 -18.38
N GLY A 58 -30.83 12.27 -17.84
CA GLY A 58 -31.18 12.02 -16.43
C GLY A 58 -30.61 13.00 -15.41
N ILE A 59 -29.92 14.06 -15.85
CA ILE A 59 -29.45 15.14 -14.96
C ILE A 59 -30.10 16.45 -15.43
N LYS A 60 -30.94 17.01 -14.58
CA LYS A 60 -31.68 18.26 -14.89
C LYS A 60 -30.78 19.49 -14.84
N ASN A 61 -31.28 20.62 -15.37
CA ASN A 61 -30.56 21.89 -15.39
C ASN A 61 -30.21 22.45 -14.00
N ASP A 62 -30.94 22.04 -12.97
CA ASP A 62 -30.67 22.34 -11.56
C ASP A 62 -29.74 21.33 -10.89
N TYR A 63 -29.12 20.45 -11.66
CA TYR A 63 -28.29 19.34 -11.20
C TYR A 63 -29.03 18.26 -10.39
N THR A 64 -30.33 18.23 -10.37
CA THR A 64 -31.11 17.13 -9.78
C THR A 64 -30.95 15.88 -10.61
N ILE A 65 -30.68 14.74 -9.95
CA ILE A 65 -30.61 13.43 -10.62
C ILE A 65 -31.97 12.79 -10.64
N GLU A 66 -32.39 12.37 -11.82
CA GLU A 66 -33.56 11.53 -12.01
C GLU A 66 -33.12 10.06 -12.06
N TYR A 67 -33.59 9.27 -11.09
CA TYR A 67 -33.25 7.85 -10.99
C TYR A 67 -34.36 6.97 -11.53
N GLU A 68 -33.97 5.94 -12.27
CA GLU A 68 -34.86 4.85 -12.71
C GLU A 68 -34.40 3.50 -12.16
N ASN A 69 -35.33 2.55 -12.02
CA ASN A 69 -34.96 1.20 -11.60
C ASN A 69 -34.25 0.48 -12.75
N MET A 70 -33.14 -0.21 -12.41
CA MET A 70 -32.38 -0.95 -13.42
C MET A 70 -33.17 -2.15 -13.91
N LYS A 71 -33.33 -2.28 -15.25
CA LYS A 71 -34.10 -3.36 -15.91
C LYS A 71 -33.57 -4.76 -15.52
N ASN A 72 -32.25 -4.92 -15.47
CA ASN A 72 -31.59 -6.17 -15.10
C ASN A 72 -31.65 -6.49 -13.58
N LYS A 73 -32.23 -5.61 -12.76
CA LYS A 73 -32.44 -5.78 -11.31
C LYS A 73 -33.92 -5.87 -10.93
N TYR A 74 -34.79 -6.02 -11.89
CA TYR A 74 -36.23 -6.05 -11.64
C TYR A 74 -36.64 -7.11 -10.62
N ASP A 75 -36.12 -8.33 -10.75
CA ASP A 75 -36.44 -9.44 -9.82
C ASP A 75 -35.88 -9.18 -8.41
N VAL A 76 -34.68 -8.60 -8.31
CA VAL A 76 -34.09 -8.20 -7.02
C VAL A 76 -34.96 -7.15 -6.34
N ILE A 77 -35.38 -6.12 -7.09
CA ILE A 77 -36.26 -5.05 -6.58
C ILE A 77 -37.62 -5.61 -6.16
N LYS A 78 -38.19 -6.50 -6.95
CA LYS A 78 -39.47 -7.16 -6.65
C LYS A 78 -39.35 -7.98 -5.36
N ASN A 79 -38.26 -8.71 -5.19
CA ASN A 79 -38.00 -9.50 -3.98
C ASN A 79 -37.82 -8.58 -2.76
N ILE A 80 -37.02 -7.51 -2.86
CA ILE A 80 -36.84 -6.52 -1.79
C ILE A 80 -38.19 -5.95 -1.36
N LYS A 81 -39.05 -5.52 -2.32
CA LYS A 81 -40.37 -4.98 -2.03
C LYS A 81 -41.31 -6.01 -1.37
N LYS A 82 -41.23 -7.26 -1.80
CA LYS A 82 -42.05 -8.36 -1.24
C LYS A 82 -41.68 -8.60 0.21
N GLU A 83 -40.40 -8.81 0.50
CA GLU A 83 -39.92 -9.14 1.83
C GLU A 83 -40.02 -7.94 2.79
N ALA A 84 -39.84 -6.70 2.29
CA ALA A 84 -40.02 -5.48 3.07
C ALA A 84 -41.45 -5.34 3.63
N LYS A 85 -42.50 -5.76 2.86
CA LYS A 85 -43.89 -5.69 3.31
C LYS A 85 -44.18 -6.56 4.55
N SER A 86 -43.48 -7.69 4.70
CA SER A 86 -43.65 -8.61 5.81
C SER A 86 -42.72 -8.30 7.00
N ALA A 87 -41.73 -7.45 6.79
CA ALA A 87 -40.74 -7.12 7.81
C ALA A 87 -41.24 -6.04 8.79
N LYS A 88 -41.04 -6.27 10.11
CA LYS A 88 -41.30 -5.26 11.14
C LYS A 88 -40.24 -4.16 11.15
N ILE A 89 -39.00 -4.52 10.82
CA ILE A 89 -37.85 -3.61 10.73
C ILE A 89 -36.92 -4.09 9.62
N ILE A 90 -36.27 -3.14 8.94
CA ILE A 90 -35.32 -3.41 7.87
C ILE A 90 -33.95 -2.89 8.31
N TYR A 91 -32.91 -3.73 8.23
CA TYR A 91 -31.52 -3.39 8.47
C TYR A 91 -30.78 -3.29 7.14
N ILE A 92 -30.27 -2.10 6.82
CA ILE A 92 -29.48 -1.86 5.61
C ILE A 92 -28.01 -2.02 5.98
N MET A 93 -27.37 -3.05 5.41
CA MET A 93 -26.03 -3.52 5.75
C MET A 93 -25.09 -3.48 4.53
N THR A 94 -25.14 -2.38 3.77
CA THR A 94 -24.22 -2.11 2.65
C THR A 94 -22.85 -1.67 3.17
N ASP A 95 -21.83 -1.68 2.31
CA ASP A 95 -20.46 -1.38 2.69
C ASP A 95 -20.28 0.03 3.28
N LEU A 96 -19.19 0.23 4.02
CA LEU A 96 -18.88 1.47 4.71
C LEU A 96 -18.09 2.42 3.80
N ASP A 97 -18.65 2.69 2.61
CA ASP A 97 -18.10 3.67 1.69
C ASP A 97 -19.23 4.52 1.04
N ARG A 98 -18.84 5.45 0.18
CA ARG A 98 -19.80 6.35 -0.50
C ARG A 98 -20.76 5.60 -1.41
N GLU A 99 -20.28 4.54 -2.06
CA GLU A 99 -21.11 3.71 -2.95
C GLU A 99 -22.11 2.89 -2.14
N GLY A 100 -21.66 2.26 -1.04
CA GLY A 100 -22.54 1.51 -0.14
C GLY A 100 -23.61 2.41 0.50
N GLU A 101 -23.28 3.66 0.84
CA GLU A 101 -24.25 4.61 1.37
C GLU A 101 -25.28 5.03 0.30
N ALA A 102 -24.85 5.22 -0.96
CA ALA A 102 -25.74 5.50 -2.09
C ALA A 102 -26.62 4.30 -2.44
N ILE A 103 -26.09 3.06 -2.36
CA ILE A 103 -26.90 1.84 -2.53
C ILE A 103 -27.95 1.77 -1.43
N GLY A 104 -27.55 2.01 -0.17
CA GLY A 104 -28.44 2.07 0.98
C GLY A 104 -29.56 3.09 0.80
N TYR A 105 -29.23 4.31 0.35
CA TYR A 105 -30.20 5.33 0.00
C TYR A 105 -31.17 4.86 -1.10
N ASN A 106 -30.66 4.27 -2.18
CA ASN A 106 -31.52 3.75 -3.26
C ASN A 106 -32.45 2.62 -2.77
N ILE A 107 -32.00 1.80 -1.82
CA ILE A 107 -32.85 0.80 -1.16
C ILE A 107 -33.99 1.50 -0.40
N THR A 108 -33.72 2.59 0.35
CA THR A 108 -34.76 3.32 1.08
C THR A 108 -35.85 3.87 0.14
N GLN A 109 -35.46 4.32 -1.07
CA GLN A 109 -36.42 4.80 -2.08
C GLN A 109 -37.31 3.67 -2.62
N VAL A 110 -36.81 2.44 -2.65
CA VAL A 110 -37.56 1.25 -3.12
C VAL A 110 -38.50 0.71 -2.06
N ILE A 111 -38.07 0.68 -0.80
CA ILE A 111 -38.91 0.20 0.32
C ILE A 111 -39.90 1.26 0.81
N GLY A 112 -39.72 2.53 0.44
CA GLY A 112 -40.65 3.63 0.77
C GLY A 112 -40.73 3.94 2.27
N LYS A 113 -41.95 3.94 2.83
CA LYS A 113 -42.22 4.37 4.23
C LYS A 113 -41.88 3.32 5.31
N HIS A 114 -41.26 2.18 4.95
CA HIS A 114 -40.90 1.17 5.94
C HIS A 114 -39.81 1.68 6.89
N LYS A 115 -39.91 1.27 8.15
CA LYS A 115 -38.89 1.59 9.18
C LYS A 115 -37.59 0.87 8.86
N TYR A 116 -36.50 1.58 8.80
CA TYR A 116 -35.16 1.02 8.58
C TYR A 116 -34.13 1.56 9.59
N LYS A 117 -33.06 0.82 9.75
CA LYS A 117 -31.84 1.20 10.45
C LYS A 117 -30.63 0.88 9.57
N ARG A 118 -29.62 1.74 9.62
CA ARG A 118 -28.34 1.54 8.95
C ARG A 118 -27.38 0.85 9.91
N ILE A 119 -26.82 -0.29 9.49
CA ILE A 119 -25.83 -1.06 10.27
C ILE A 119 -24.48 -0.93 9.54
N CYS A 120 -23.51 -0.27 10.18
CA CYS A 120 -22.19 0.01 9.63
C CYS A 120 -21.12 -0.83 10.34
N PHE A 121 -20.29 -1.52 9.60
CA PHE A 121 -19.16 -2.30 10.10
C PHE A 121 -18.02 -2.30 9.08
N ASN A 122 -16.78 -2.33 9.58
CA ASN A 122 -15.56 -2.37 8.77
C ASN A 122 -15.02 -3.80 8.59
N GLU A 123 -15.54 -4.76 9.33
CA GLU A 123 -15.19 -6.18 9.26
C GLU A 123 -16.40 -7.06 9.58
N ILE A 124 -16.42 -8.27 9.01
CA ILE A 124 -17.51 -9.20 9.24
C ILE A 124 -17.10 -10.18 10.36
N THR A 125 -17.16 -9.67 11.60
CA THR A 125 -16.88 -10.43 12.83
C THR A 125 -18.05 -10.31 13.78
N TYR A 126 -18.11 -11.21 14.76
CA TYR A 126 -19.14 -11.17 15.80
C TYR A 126 -19.12 -9.84 16.57
N SER A 127 -17.96 -9.41 17.04
CA SER A 127 -17.80 -8.17 17.82
C SER A 127 -18.21 -6.91 17.03
N ALA A 128 -17.79 -6.82 15.76
CA ALA A 128 -18.15 -5.69 14.90
C ALA A 128 -19.64 -5.65 14.61
N LEU A 129 -20.27 -6.79 14.33
CA LEU A 129 -21.72 -6.86 14.12
C LEU A 129 -22.49 -6.55 15.40
N LEU A 130 -22.10 -7.11 16.55
CA LEU A 130 -22.73 -6.82 17.84
C LEU A 130 -22.70 -5.31 18.14
N SER A 131 -21.53 -4.68 18.03
CA SER A 131 -21.38 -3.24 18.21
C SER A 131 -22.24 -2.43 17.23
N ALA A 132 -22.30 -2.83 15.96
CA ALA A 132 -23.10 -2.16 14.94
C ALA A 132 -24.62 -2.27 15.20
N PHE A 133 -25.09 -3.42 15.68
CA PHE A 133 -26.50 -3.60 16.05
C PHE A 133 -26.88 -2.88 17.33
N GLN A 134 -25.93 -2.73 18.27
CA GLN A 134 -26.14 -1.92 19.49
C GLN A 134 -26.18 -0.42 19.17
N ASN A 135 -25.46 0.04 18.14
CA ASN A 135 -25.34 1.44 17.75
C ASN A 135 -25.80 1.67 16.31
N PRO A 136 -27.08 1.37 15.97
CA PRO A 136 -27.57 1.56 14.62
C PRO A 136 -27.67 3.05 14.26
N SER A 137 -27.40 3.37 13.00
CA SER A 137 -27.50 4.72 12.46
C SER A 137 -28.65 4.86 11.45
N ILE A 138 -28.71 5.98 10.79
CA ILE A 138 -29.55 6.27 9.61
C ILE A 138 -28.65 6.54 8.42
N ILE A 139 -29.21 6.51 7.20
CA ILE A 139 -28.47 6.90 5.99
C ILE A 139 -27.92 8.33 6.14
N ASN A 140 -26.62 8.48 5.91
CA ASN A 140 -25.95 9.77 5.95
C ASN A 140 -26.12 10.51 4.61
N MET A 141 -27.02 11.48 4.59
CA MET A 141 -27.33 12.23 3.36
C MET A 141 -26.17 13.06 2.84
N ASP A 142 -25.20 13.45 3.66
CA ASP A 142 -24.04 14.19 3.17
C ASP A 142 -23.09 13.29 2.38
N ILE A 143 -22.92 12.04 2.82
CA ILE A 143 -22.17 11.01 2.06
C ILE A 143 -22.91 10.67 0.76
N VAL A 144 -24.24 10.51 0.80
CA VAL A 144 -25.06 10.29 -0.40
C VAL A 144 -24.90 11.43 -1.39
N LYS A 145 -25.02 12.70 -0.94
CA LYS A 145 -24.82 13.88 -1.78
C LYS A 145 -23.43 13.96 -2.37
N ALA A 146 -22.40 13.58 -1.61
CA ALA A 146 -21.01 13.52 -2.09
C ALA A 146 -20.85 12.50 -3.23
N GLN A 147 -21.47 11.33 -3.11
CA GLN A 147 -21.51 10.32 -4.18
C GLN A 147 -22.30 10.83 -5.40
N GLN A 148 -23.48 11.42 -5.18
CA GLN A 148 -24.31 12.00 -6.24
C GLN A 148 -23.58 13.12 -6.99
N SER A 149 -22.89 14.02 -6.28
CA SER A 149 -22.08 15.08 -6.89
C SER A 149 -20.99 14.52 -7.78
N ARG A 150 -20.32 13.44 -7.33
CA ARG A 150 -19.35 12.73 -8.16
C ARG A 150 -20.00 12.12 -9.40
N GLN A 151 -21.16 11.48 -9.25
CA GLN A 151 -21.91 10.87 -10.36
C GLN A 151 -22.34 11.90 -11.40
N ILE A 152 -22.85 13.07 -10.95
CA ILE A 152 -23.19 14.22 -11.80
C ILE A 152 -21.96 14.67 -12.58
N LEU A 153 -20.86 14.95 -11.87
CA LEU A 153 -19.62 15.44 -12.46
C LEU A 153 -19.07 14.46 -13.51
N ASP A 154 -18.99 13.17 -13.17
CA ASP A 154 -18.49 12.14 -14.08
C ASP A 154 -19.36 12.01 -15.33
N LYS A 155 -20.72 12.09 -15.18
CA LYS A 155 -21.64 11.99 -16.29
C LYS A 155 -21.64 13.25 -17.18
N VAL A 156 -21.70 14.44 -16.58
CA VAL A 156 -21.69 15.71 -17.33
C VAL A 156 -20.39 15.90 -18.10
N LEU A 157 -19.25 15.75 -17.43
CA LEU A 157 -17.95 15.87 -18.08
C LEU A 157 -17.75 14.80 -19.15
N GLY A 158 -18.08 13.54 -18.83
CA GLY A 158 -17.92 12.43 -19.76
C GLY A 158 -18.72 12.64 -21.05
N PHE A 159 -19.98 13.04 -20.95
CA PHE A 159 -20.82 13.31 -22.14
C PHE A 159 -20.35 14.53 -22.93
N LYS A 160 -20.18 15.68 -22.27
CA LYS A 160 -19.84 16.93 -22.95
C LYS A 160 -18.45 16.86 -23.60
N LEU A 161 -17.44 16.34 -22.90
CA LEU A 161 -16.08 16.22 -23.44
C LEU A 161 -16.00 15.16 -24.54
N THR A 162 -16.72 14.06 -24.42
CA THR A 162 -16.72 13.01 -25.46
C THR A 162 -17.35 13.54 -26.75
N GLN A 163 -18.49 14.25 -26.67
CA GLN A 163 -19.08 14.89 -27.84
C GLN A 163 -18.16 15.93 -28.49
N PHE A 164 -17.45 16.71 -27.65
CA PHE A 164 -16.50 17.69 -28.15
C PHE A 164 -15.30 17.00 -28.86
N LEU A 165 -14.79 15.89 -28.33
CA LEU A 165 -13.74 15.12 -28.98
C LEU A 165 -14.16 14.54 -30.32
N TRP A 166 -15.39 14.06 -30.45
CA TRP A 166 -15.89 13.53 -31.73
C TRP A 166 -15.97 14.60 -32.83
N ASN A 167 -16.15 15.86 -32.46
CA ASN A 167 -16.11 16.96 -33.40
C ASN A 167 -14.68 17.36 -33.83
N LEU A 168 -13.67 17.05 -33.01
CA LEU A 168 -12.28 17.43 -33.26
C LEU A 168 -11.43 16.33 -33.90
N ILE A 169 -11.73 15.08 -33.58
CA ILE A 169 -10.95 13.93 -34.02
C ILE A 169 -11.77 13.19 -35.07
N PRO A 170 -11.23 12.95 -36.29
CA PRO A 170 -11.90 12.15 -37.29
C PRO A 170 -12.35 10.81 -36.70
N TYR A 171 -13.64 10.50 -36.85
CA TYR A 171 -14.21 9.27 -36.32
C TYR A 171 -13.69 8.08 -37.13
N ASP A 172 -12.91 7.26 -36.50
CA ASP A 172 -12.61 5.92 -36.96
C ASP A 172 -13.52 4.94 -36.20
N ALA A 173 -14.36 4.23 -36.89
CA ALA A 173 -15.32 3.28 -36.33
C ALA A 173 -14.64 2.16 -35.51
N SER A 174 -13.33 1.96 -35.68
CA SER A 174 -12.52 0.99 -34.92
C SER A 174 -12.03 1.52 -33.56
N SER A 175 -12.09 2.84 -33.32
CA SER A 175 -11.60 3.46 -32.09
C SER A 175 -12.72 4.23 -31.37
N ILE A 176 -13.17 3.73 -30.22
CA ILE A 176 -14.10 4.43 -29.34
C ILE A 176 -13.31 5.48 -28.55
N THR A 177 -13.36 6.72 -29.05
CA THR A 177 -12.75 7.85 -28.34
C THR A 177 -13.73 8.40 -27.31
N SER A 178 -13.34 8.40 -26.05
CA SER A 178 -14.13 8.94 -24.96
C SER A 178 -13.27 9.74 -23.99
N ALA A 179 -13.86 10.69 -23.30
CA ALA A 179 -13.23 11.45 -22.23
C ALA A 179 -13.93 11.19 -20.89
N GLY A 180 -13.16 11.24 -19.83
CA GLY A 180 -13.69 11.12 -18.47
C GLY A 180 -12.73 11.74 -17.48
N ARG A 181 -13.26 12.18 -16.34
CA ARG A 181 -12.50 12.89 -15.31
C ARG A 181 -11.23 12.17 -14.87
N VAL A 182 -11.29 10.86 -14.67
CA VAL A 182 -10.13 10.06 -14.22
C VAL A 182 -9.24 9.70 -15.40
N GLN A 183 -9.80 9.14 -16.47
CA GLN A 183 -9.04 8.64 -17.62
C GLN A 183 -8.26 9.76 -18.34
N SER A 184 -8.84 10.97 -18.49
CA SER A 184 -8.17 12.08 -19.16
C SER A 184 -6.99 12.61 -18.35
N VAL A 185 -7.11 12.66 -17.01
CA VAL A 185 -6.00 13.06 -16.13
C VAL A 185 -4.86 12.02 -16.18
N ILE A 186 -5.18 10.74 -16.14
CA ILE A 186 -4.16 9.69 -16.24
C ILE A 186 -3.45 9.74 -17.59
N LEU A 187 -4.20 9.91 -18.68
CA LEU A 187 -3.64 10.07 -20.01
C LEU A 187 -2.70 11.28 -20.08
N TYR A 188 -3.12 12.43 -19.54
CA TYR A 188 -2.27 13.62 -19.45
C TYR A 188 -0.98 13.33 -18.68
N MET A 189 -1.05 12.67 -17.51
CA MET A 189 0.14 12.30 -16.74
C MET A 189 1.08 11.37 -17.52
N ILE A 190 0.54 10.43 -18.28
CA ILE A 190 1.33 9.53 -19.15
C ILE A 190 2.00 10.33 -20.26
N CYS A 191 1.28 11.21 -20.94
CA CYS A 191 1.83 12.06 -22.00
C CYS A 191 2.96 12.97 -21.48
N GLU A 192 2.76 13.61 -20.33
CA GLU A 192 3.79 14.42 -19.68
C GLU A 192 5.03 13.59 -19.33
N ARG A 193 4.81 12.36 -18.89
CA ARG A 193 5.92 11.44 -18.59
C ARG A 193 6.68 11.04 -19.85
N ILE A 194 5.97 10.69 -20.92
CA ILE A 194 6.57 10.37 -22.21
C ILE A 194 7.36 11.57 -22.75
N LYS A 195 6.78 12.78 -22.65
CA LYS A 195 7.46 14.01 -23.05
C LYS A 195 8.79 14.19 -22.30
N LYS A 196 8.79 14.04 -20.97
CA LYS A 196 10.00 14.09 -20.15
C LYS A 196 11.02 13.00 -20.52
N ILE A 197 10.56 11.81 -20.87
CA ILE A 197 11.44 10.72 -21.34
C ILE A 197 12.10 11.09 -22.68
N ASN A 198 11.33 11.65 -23.62
CA ASN A 198 11.83 12.02 -24.94
C ASN A 198 12.74 13.26 -24.90
N GLU A 199 12.52 14.18 -23.96
CA GLU A 199 13.34 15.38 -23.75
C GLU A 199 14.58 15.10 -22.90
N ALA A 200 14.64 13.96 -22.21
CA ALA A 200 15.80 13.61 -21.40
C ALA A 200 16.98 13.24 -22.29
N ASN A 201 18.06 13.98 -22.15
CA ASN A 201 19.33 13.64 -22.76
C ASN A 201 19.96 12.45 -22.02
N ASP A 202 20.37 11.44 -22.76
CA ASP A 202 21.16 10.34 -22.23
C ASP A 202 22.55 10.88 -21.85
N ILE A 203 22.77 11.06 -20.56
CA ILE A 203 24.09 11.40 -20.03
C ILE A 203 24.80 10.08 -19.73
N GLU A 204 25.87 9.82 -20.47
CA GLU A 204 26.74 8.68 -20.18
C GLU A 204 27.66 9.05 -19.01
N GLU A 205 27.55 8.29 -17.93
CA GLU A 205 28.37 8.47 -16.73
C GLU A 205 29.10 7.17 -16.39
N TRP A 206 30.36 7.31 -16.00
CA TRP A 206 31.14 6.21 -15.44
C TRP A 206 31.42 6.49 -13.97
N ASN A 207 31.07 5.55 -13.10
CA ASN A 207 31.41 5.59 -11.70
C ASN A 207 32.59 4.69 -11.42
N GLY A 208 33.54 5.16 -10.62
CA GLY A 208 34.69 4.38 -10.17
C GLY A 208 34.35 3.45 -9.01
N TYR A 209 34.81 2.22 -9.12
CA TYR A 209 34.74 1.21 -8.06
C TYR A 209 36.07 0.54 -7.90
N SER A 210 36.38 0.12 -6.67
CA SER A 210 37.56 -0.66 -6.35
C SER A 210 37.21 -1.88 -5.53
N ASN A 211 37.97 -2.94 -5.69
CA ASN A 211 37.89 -4.15 -4.88
C ASN A 211 39.21 -4.29 -4.13
N PHE A 212 39.15 -4.46 -2.83
CA PHE A 212 40.32 -4.60 -1.97
C PHE A 212 40.31 -5.93 -1.21
N GLU A 213 41.48 -6.44 -0.93
CA GLU A 213 41.73 -7.41 0.14
C GLU A 213 42.62 -6.74 1.17
N ILE A 214 42.26 -6.84 2.42
CA ILE A 214 43.07 -6.35 3.55
C ILE A 214 43.62 -7.58 4.28
N LYS A 215 44.92 -7.61 4.52
CA LYS A 215 45.58 -8.67 5.26
C LYS A 215 44.93 -8.81 6.63
N ASN A 216 44.68 -10.03 7.05
CA ASN A 216 43.97 -10.38 8.29
C ASN A 216 42.46 -10.05 8.34
N ILE A 217 41.86 -9.60 7.23
CA ILE A 217 40.42 -9.52 7.08
C ILE A 217 39.97 -10.54 6.04
N ASN A 218 39.28 -11.59 6.48
CA ASN A 218 38.89 -12.72 5.63
C ASN A 218 37.82 -12.39 4.58
N GLN A 219 37.24 -11.20 4.65
CA GLN A 219 36.19 -10.76 3.70
C GLN A 219 36.76 -9.79 2.66
N PRO A 220 36.63 -10.08 1.37
CA PRO A 220 37.00 -9.14 0.32
C PRO A 220 36.08 -7.93 0.32
N LEU A 221 36.65 -6.74 0.23
CA LEU A 221 35.91 -5.49 0.12
C LEU A 221 35.59 -5.23 -1.35
N ASN A 222 34.41 -5.60 -1.77
CA ASN A 222 33.98 -5.51 -3.16
C ASN A 222 33.10 -4.28 -3.42
N ASN A 223 33.21 -3.72 -4.64
CA ASN A 223 32.40 -2.60 -5.12
C ASN A 223 32.50 -1.34 -4.22
N CYS A 224 33.67 -1.07 -3.68
CA CYS A 224 33.92 0.14 -2.92
C CYS A 224 33.86 1.36 -3.85
N LEU A 225 32.92 2.26 -3.60
CA LEU A 225 32.72 3.43 -4.43
C LEU A 225 33.92 4.41 -4.26
N ILE A 226 34.45 4.91 -5.39
CA ILE A 226 35.53 5.87 -5.40
C ILE A 226 34.97 7.29 -5.36
N TYR A 227 35.55 8.11 -4.52
CA TYR A 227 35.29 9.55 -4.37
C TYR A 227 36.53 10.31 -4.78
N LYS A 228 36.35 11.49 -5.33
CA LYS A 228 37.44 12.40 -5.68
C LYS A 228 37.35 13.66 -4.84
N LYS A 229 38.49 14.16 -4.38
CA LYS A 229 38.59 15.41 -3.63
C LYS A 229 38.34 16.57 -4.56
N ASP A 230 37.45 17.46 -4.19
CA ASP A 230 37.17 18.72 -4.92
C ASP A 230 38.12 19.85 -4.53
N LYS A 231 37.90 21.03 -5.08
CA LYS A 231 38.71 22.23 -4.79
C LYS A 231 38.53 22.74 -3.35
N ASP A 232 37.42 22.41 -2.73
CA ASP A 232 37.06 22.78 -1.35
C ASP A 232 37.49 21.71 -0.34
N ASN A 233 38.34 20.77 -0.75
CA ASN A 233 38.81 19.64 0.05
C ASN A 233 37.70 18.66 0.51
N LYS A 234 36.55 18.66 -0.18
CA LYS A 234 35.47 17.68 0.09
C LYS A 234 35.56 16.52 -0.87
N TYR A 235 35.20 15.32 -0.38
CA TYR A 235 35.13 14.12 -1.20
C TYR A 235 33.74 14.00 -1.84
N GLU A 236 33.70 14.09 -3.16
CA GLU A 236 32.49 13.85 -3.95
C GLU A 236 32.61 12.55 -4.73
N LYS A 237 31.47 11.91 -4.99
CA LYS A 237 31.43 10.67 -5.78
C LYS A 237 32.12 10.91 -7.12
N LEU A 238 33.04 10.02 -7.48
CA LEU A 238 33.72 10.09 -8.78
C LEU A 238 32.71 9.75 -9.89
N VAL A 239 32.38 10.77 -10.69
CA VAL A 239 31.55 10.66 -11.89
C VAL A 239 32.37 11.18 -13.05
N LEU A 240 32.55 10.37 -14.08
CA LEU A 240 33.27 10.73 -15.30
C LEU A 240 32.28 10.71 -16.46
N THR A 241 32.27 11.76 -17.26
CA THR A 241 31.29 11.95 -18.34
C THR A 241 31.92 12.01 -19.73
N THR A 242 33.24 12.15 -19.77
CA THR A 242 33.99 12.28 -21.05
C THR A 242 35.12 11.26 -21.12
N GLU A 243 35.47 10.85 -22.35
CA GLU A 243 36.60 9.95 -22.59
C GLU A 243 37.93 10.57 -22.10
N LYS A 244 38.06 11.90 -22.18
CA LYS A 244 39.23 12.61 -21.67
C LYS A 244 39.36 12.47 -20.14
N GLU A 245 38.26 12.61 -19.42
CA GLU A 245 38.22 12.42 -17.96
C GLU A 245 38.59 10.99 -17.58
N ILE A 246 38.11 10.00 -18.33
CA ILE A 246 38.41 8.59 -18.13
C ILE A 246 39.91 8.33 -18.34
N LYS A 247 40.50 8.86 -19.43
CA LYS A 247 41.95 8.74 -19.69
C LYS A 247 42.77 9.43 -18.60
N ASN A 248 42.36 10.61 -18.16
CA ASN A 248 43.02 11.35 -17.09
C ASN A 248 42.96 10.60 -15.76
N PHE A 249 41.80 10.00 -15.44
CA PHE A 249 41.66 9.17 -14.26
C PHE A 249 42.65 8.01 -14.26
N TRP A 250 42.72 7.24 -15.36
CA TRP A 250 43.62 6.08 -15.45
C TRP A 250 45.10 6.48 -15.45
N SER A 251 45.46 7.62 -16.02
CA SER A 251 46.84 8.09 -16.01
C SER A 251 47.28 8.65 -14.66
N SER A 252 46.35 9.22 -13.88
CA SER A 252 46.65 9.84 -12.58
C SER A 252 46.41 8.92 -11.39
N TYR A 253 45.71 7.78 -11.58
CA TYR A 253 45.35 6.90 -10.47
C TYR A 253 46.55 6.01 -10.09
N ASN A 254 47.20 6.37 -8.98
CA ASN A 254 48.29 5.60 -8.40
C ASN A 254 47.74 4.38 -7.63
N ARG A 255 48.56 3.35 -7.44
CA ARG A 255 48.20 2.11 -6.73
C ARG A 255 48.73 2.02 -5.29
N SER A 256 49.10 3.15 -4.72
CA SER A 256 49.48 3.22 -3.29
C SER A 256 48.23 3.51 -2.47
N TYR A 257 47.89 2.61 -1.54
CA TYR A 257 46.66 2.68 -0.74
C TYR A 257 47.02 2.64 0.75
N TYR A 258 46.27 3.43 1.54
CA TYR A 258 46.34 3.36 2.98
C TYR A 258 44.97 3.61 3.62
N ILE A 259 44.76 3.06 4.82
CA ILE A 259 43.55 3.34 5.58
C ILE A 259 43.68 4.69 6.25
N SER A 260 42.82 5.65 5.89
CA SER A 260 42.83 6.99 6.46
C SER A 260 41.90 7.14 7.65
N ASP A 261 40.80 6.40 7.67
CA ASP A 261 39.80 6.50 8.73
C ASP A 261 38.88 5.28 8.72
N TYR A 262 38.21 5.05 9.84
CA TYR A 262 37.13 4.08 9.92
C TYR A 262 36.01 4.58 10.84
N SER A 263 34.78 4.11 10.60
CA SER A 263 33.63 4.43 11.44
C SER A 263 32.71 3.24 11.62
N SER A 264 32.04 3.19 12.74
CA SER A 264 31.01 2.19 13.03
C SER A 264 29.70 2.91 13.31
N THR A 265 28.66 2.57 12.56
CA THR A 265 27.33 3.16 12.68
C THR A 265 26.26 2.08 12.69
N LYS A 266 25.06 2.43 13.19
CA LYS A 266 23.90 1.54 13.13
C LYS A 266 22.94 2.01 12.06
N GLU A 267 22.56 1.12 11.16
CA GLU A 267 21.51 1.34 10.18
C GLU A 267 20.22 0.68 10.64
N TYR A 268 19.13 1.46 10.67
CA TYR A 268 17.82 0.99 11.08
C TYR A 268 16.93 0.81 9.85
N VAL A 269 16.47 -0.41 9.62
CA VAL A 269 15.45 -0.70 8.61
C VAL A 269 14.11 -0.78 9.30
N ASN A 270 13.28 0.23 9.07
CA ASN A 270 11.98 0.36 9.72
C ASN A 270 10.97 -0.68 9.21
N PRO A 271 10.05 -1.14 10.07
CA PRO A 271 8.97 -2.02 9.66
C PRO A 271 8.03 -1.36 8.65
N PRO A 272 7.34 -2.16 7.82
CA PRO A 272 6.34 -1.65 6.88
C PRO A 272 5.15 -1.06 7.65
N LYS A 273 4.42 -0.15 7.01
CA LYS A 273 3.12 0.32 7.51
C LYS A 273 2.03 -0.70 7.17
N PRO A 274 0.93 -0.77 7.94
CA PRO A 274 -0.24 -1.54 7.56
C PRO A 274 -0.75 -1.12 6.18
N TYR A 275 -1.36 -2.06 5.45
CA TYR A 275 -1.81 -1.80 4.09
C TYR A 275 -2.99 -0.85 4.01
N ILE A 276 -2.92 0.04 3.03
CA ILE A 276 -4.05 0.72 2.39
C ILE A 276 -4.29 0.08 1.01
N THR A 277 -5.42 0.36 0.38
CA THR A 277 -5.77 -0.20 -0.94
C THR A 277 -4.61 -0.11 -1.94
N ALA A 278 -4.06 1.10 -2.13
CA ALA A 278 -3.01 1.32 -3.13
C ALA A 278 -1.72 0.55 -2.84
N THR A 279 -1.30 0.47 -1.57
CA THR A 279 -0.06 -0.22 -1.21
C THR A 279 -0.20 -1.74 -1.25
N LEU A 280 -1.37 -2.29 -0.90
CA LEU A 280 -1.66 -3.71 -1.05
C LEU A 280 -1.61 -4.13 -2.53
N LEU A 281 -2.31 -3.41 -3.40
CA LEU A 281 -2.35 -3.71 -4.83
C LEU A 281 -0.95 -3.65 -5.46
N LYS A 282 -0.17 -2.62 -5.12
CA LYS A 282 1.21 -2.45 -5.60
C LYS A 282 2.12 -3.58 -5.13
N ASP A 283 2.10 -3.92 -3.85
CA ASP A 283 3.02 -4.93 -3.30
C ASP A 283 2.65 -6.35 -3.77
N ALA A 284 1.36 -6.69 -3.80
CA ALA A 284 0.92 -7.98 -4.33
C ALA A 284 1.22 -8.12 -5.84
N PHE A 285 1.03 -7.05 -6.64
CA PHE A 285 1.42 -7.04 -8.04
C PHE A 285 2.93 -7.27 -8.21
N ASN A 286 3.76 -6.54 -7.45
CA ASN A 286 5.21 -6.65 -7.56
C ASN A 286 5.73 -8.04 -7.19
N ARG A 287 5.19 -8.62 -6.11
CA ARG A 287 5.62 -9.93 -5.60
C ARG A 287 5.10 -11.10 -6.43
N TYR A 288 3.83 -11.07 -6.77
CA TYR A 288 3.15 -12.24 -7.37
C TYR A 288 2.84 -12.06 -8.85
N LYS A 289 3.08 -10.88 -9.44
CA LYS A 289 2.78 -10.55 -10.84
C LYS A 289 1.32 -10.79 -11.23
N MET A 290 0.42 -10.76 -10.24
CA MET A 290 -1.02 -10.91 -10.46
C MET A 290 -1.62 -9.62 -11.03
N PRO A 291 -2.58 -9.69 -11.96
CA PRO A 291 -3.33 -8.53 -12.43
C PRO A 291 -4.02 -7.80 -11.27
N ILE A 292 -4.06 -6.46 -11.31
CA ILE A 292 -4.66 -5.62 -10.26
C ILE A 292 -6.14 -5.98 -10.02
N GLU A 293 -6.89 -6.26 -11.08
CA GLU A 293 -8.28 -6.70 -10.99
C GLU A 293 -8.41 -8.02 -10.20
N MET A 294 -7.56 -8.99 -10.49
CA MET A 294 -7.54 -10.27 -9.77
C MET A 294 -7.24 -10.07 -8.28
N ILE A 295 -6.25 -9.22 -7.94
CA ILE A 295 -5.90 -8.92 -6.54
C ILE A 295 -7.08 -8.25 -5.84
N THR A 296 -7.77 -7.33 -6.53
CA THR A 296 -8.94 -6.63 -5.99
C THR A 296 -10.08 -7.61 -5.68
N ASN A 297 -10.36 -8.52 -6.60
CA ASN A 297 -11.39 -9.54 -6.42
C ASN A 297 -11.05 -10.50 -5.26
N ILE A 298 -9.81 -10.97 -5.19
CA ILE A 298 -9.32 -11.80 -4.09
C ILE A 298 -9.47 -11.08 -2.74
N ALA A 299 -9.07 -9.82 -2.67
CA ALA A 299 -9.19 -9.05 -1.42
C ALA A 299 -10.67 -8.84 -1.04
N GLN A 300 -11.56 -8.63 -2.02
CA GLN A 300 -13.00 -8.54 -1.80
C GLN A 300 -13.56 -9.86 -1.26
N ASP A 301 -13.19 -10.99 -1.84
CA ASP A 301 -13.61 -12.32 -1.37
C ASP A 301 -13.14 -12.59 0.07
N LEU A 302 -11.91 -12.21 0.41
CA LEU A 302 -11.36 -12.33 1.77
C LEU A 302 -12.14 -11.46 2.76
N TYR A 303 -12.52 -10.24 2.39
CA TYR A 303 -13.36 -9.37 3.21
C TYR A 303 -14.76 -9.96 3.41
N GLU A 304 -15.43 -10.39 2.35
CA GLU A 304 -16.77 -10.97 2.38
C GLU A 304 -16.81 -12.29 3.14
N GLY A 305 -15.69 -13.03 3.12
CA GLY A 305 -15.48 -14.22 3.95
C GLY A 305 -15.20 -13.94 5.42
N GLY A 306 -14.97 -12.67 5.79
CA GLY A 306 -14.67 -12.27 7.17
C GLY A 306 -13.22 -12.51 7.59
N TYR A 307 -12.28 -12.66 6.64
CA TYR A 307 -10.87 -12.90 6.92
C TYR A 307 -10.07 -11.61 7.12
N ILE A 308 -10.45 -10.53 6.44
CA ILE A 308 -9.79 -9.23 6.52
C ILE A 308 -10.81 -8.11 6.71
N THR A 309 -10.33 -6.93 7.10
CA THR A 309 -11.11 -5.69 7.16
C THR A 309 -11.45 -5.19 5.76
N TYR A 310 -12.33 -4.19 5.68
CA TYR A 310 -12.75 -3.58 4.41
C TYR A 310 -11.57 -3.07 3.58
N ILE A 311 -11.60 -3.38 2.29
CA ILE A 311 -10.44 -3.19 1.40
C ILE A 311 -10.28 -1.78 0.84
N ARG A 312 -11.35 -0.97 0.82
CA ARG A 312 -11.30 0.39 0.28
C ARG A 312 -11.01 1.39 1.40
N THR A 313 -9.73 1.57 1.68
CA THR A 313 -9.24 2.50 2.70
C THR A 313 -7.97 3.21 2.25
N ASP A 314 -7.82 4.46 2.67
CA ASP A 314 -6.61 5.26 2.54
C ASP A 314 -5.90 5.49 3.89
N HIS A 315 -6.38 4.84 4.96
CA HIS A 315 -5.86 4.96 6.32
C HIS A 315 -5.03 3.74 6.71
N ALA A 316 -3.75 3.97 7.04
CA ALA A 316 -2.81 2.92 7.49
C ALA A 316 -2.77 2.82 9.03
N ILE A 317 -3.93 2.92 9.69
CA ILE A 317 -4.05 2.93 11.15
C ILE A 317 -4.79 1.68 11.60
N LEU A 318 -4.28 1.03 12.63
CA LEU A 318 -4.93 -0.09 13.30
C LEU A 318 -5.79 0.40 14.46
N SER A 319 -6.96 -0.22 14.70
CA SER A 319 -7.78 0.06 15.88
C SER A 319 -7.02 -0.24 17.17
N ASN A 320 -7.36 0.45 18.25
CA ASN A 320 -6.70 0.24 19.54
C ASN A 320 -6.92 -1.18 20.06
N GLU A 321 -8.11 -1.73 19.85
CA GLU A 321 -8.46 -3.12 20.23
C GLU A 321 -7.57 -4.13 19.51
N PHE A 322 -7.41 -3.97 18.20
CA PHE A 322 -6.56 -4.85 17.41
C PHE A 322 -5.07 -4.67 17.73
N LYS A 323 -4.62 -3.46 18.06
CA LYS A 323 -3.24 -3.23 18.51
C LYS A 323 -2.90 -4.03 19.78
N VAL A 324 -3.85 -4.13 20.72
CA VAL A 324 -3.66 -4.94 21.93
C VAL A 324 -3.49 -6.41 21.57
N LEU A 325 -4.36 -6.95 20.73
CA LEU A 325 -4.27 -8.35 20.28
C LEU A 325 -2.97 -8.64 19.51
N ASN A 326 -2.55 -7.72 18.66
CA ASN A 326 -1.31 -7.86 17.91
C ASN A 326 -0.08 -7.77 18.81
N LYS A 327 -0.09 -6.89 19.83
CA LYS A 327 0.94 -6.83 20.87
C LYS A 327 1.08 -8.18 21.58
N GLU A 328 -0.03 -8.72 22.08
CA GLU A 328 -0.04 -10.01 22.77
C GLU A 328 0.50 -11.13 21.87
N TYR A 329 0.07 -11.15 20.60
CA TYR A 329 0.56 -12.12 19.62
C TYR A 329 2.08 -12.02 19.42
N ILE A 330 2.62 -10.80 19.23
CA ILE A 330 4.07 -10.57 19.03
C ILE A 330 4.85 -11.03 20.26
N ILE A 331 4.43 -10.63 21.45
CA ILE A 331 5.13 -10.97 22.70
C ILE A 331 5.13 -12.49 22.91
N ASN A 332 3.98 -13.13 22.74
CA ASN A 332 3.86 -14.57 22.98
C ASN A 332 4.59 -15.43 21.93
N THR A 333 4.73 -14.93 20.70
CA THR A 333 5.29 -15.71 19.58
C THR A 333 6.77 -15.44 19.36
N TYR A 334 7.20 -14.19 19.51
CA TYR A 334 8.56 -13.74 19.16
C TYR A 334 9.37 -13.22 20.35
N GLY A 335 8.72 -12.80 21.42
CA GLY A 335 9.32 -12.19 22.59
C GLY A 335 9.08 -10.69 22.70
N GLU A 336 9.21 -10.14 23.92
CA GLU A 336 8.97 -8.72 24.22
C GLU A 336 9.99 -7.81 23.51
N GLU A 337 11.19 -8.28 23.28
CA GLU A 337 12.26 -7.56 22.58
C GLU A 337 11.90 -7.20 21.15
N TYR A 338 10.95 -7.92 20.50
CA TYR A 338 10.49 -7.65 19.14
C TYR A 338 9.38 -6.62 19.08
N PHE A 339 8.67 -6.35 20.17
CA PHE A 339 7.54 -5.43 20.17
C PHE A 339 8.01 -3.96 20.25
N ASN A 340 7.39 -3.11 19.41
CA ASN A 340 7.67 -1.67 19.41
C ASN A 340 6.57 -0.91 20.18
N GLU A 341 6.88 -0.45 21.39
CA GLU A 341 5.94 0.29 22.24
C GLU A 341 5.40 1.58 21.59
N LEU A 342 6.23 2.24 20.77
CA LEU A 342 5.82 3.47 20.07
C LEU A 342 4.65 3.21 19.10
N SER A 343 4.45 1.96 18.66
CA SER A 343 3.32 1.59 17.79
C SER A 343 1.96 1.71 18.49
N MET A 344 1.93 1.70 19.82
CA MET A 344 0.71 1.89 20.62
C MET A 344 0.25 3.35 20.72
N GLN A 345 1.14 4.29 20.45
CA GLN A 345 0.79 5.71 20.53
C GLN A 345 -0.28 6.06 19.47
N LYS A 346 -1.22 6.94 19.84
CA LYS A 346 -2.20 7.47 18.88
C LYS A 346 -1.44 8.18 17.77
N GLN A 347 -1.54 7.68 16.56
CA GLN A 347 -1.04 8.39 15.39
C GLN A 347 -1.93 9.60 15.15
N VAL A 348 -1.46 10.78 15.53
CA VAL A 348 -2.12 12.04 15.18
C VAL A 348 -1.98 12.22 13.67
N ILE A 349 -3.09 12.10 12.96
CA ILE A 349 -3.14 12.42 11.52
C ILE A 349 -2.92 13.92 11.41
N LYS A 350 -1.70 14.34 11.05
CA LYS A 350 -1.48 15.72 10.65
C LYS A 350 -2.10 15.90 9.27
N PRO A 351 -3.13 16.73 9.09
CA PRO A 351 -3.67 16.98 7.76
C PRO A 351 -2.59 17.66 6.91
N LYS A 352 -2.20 17.00 5.82
CA LYS A 352 -1.36 17.59 4.79
C LYS A 352 -2.21 18.52 3.92
N VAL A 353 -2.58 19.69 4.42
CA VAL A 353 -2.89 20.84 3.54
C VAL A 353 -2.63 22.12 4.34
N LYS A 354 -1.58 22.83 3.96
CA LYS A 354 -1.47 24.25 4.26
C LYS A 354 -2.29 25.01 3.23
N ALA A 355 -3.55 25.25 3.51
CA ALA A 355 -4.29 26.33 2.90
C ALA A 355 -4.64 27.33 4.02
N LYS A 356 -4.06 28.52 3.95
CA LYS A 356 -4.45 29.65 4.78
C LYS A 356 -5.89 30.03 4.43
N SER A 357 -6.84 29.80 5.34
CA SER A 357 -8.07 30.58 5.39
C SER A 357 -8.67 30.53 6.79
N LYS A 358 -9.24 31.65 7.15
CA LYS A 358 -9.70 32.20 8.40
C LYS A 358 -10.55 31.25 9.27
N LYS A 359 -10.39 31.50 10.60
CA LYS A 359 -11.22 31.03 11.72
C LYS A 359 -12.70 30.86 11.35
N ASP A 360 -13.20 29.65 11.57
CA ASP A 360 -14.55 29.40 12.03
C ASP A 360 -14.50 28.11 12.86
N ASP A 361 -14.87 28.25 14.12
CA ASP A 361 -15.05 27.17 15.08
C ASP A 361 -16.20 26.26 14.59
N LYS A 362 -15.87 25.14 13.98
CA LYS A 362 -16.85 24.06 13.73
C LYS A 362 -16.33 22.78 14.34
N LYS A 363 -17.16 22.25 15.24
CA LYS A 363 -17.09 20.93 15.86
C LYS A 363 -16.42 19.91 14.94
N GLU A 364 -15.34 19.30 15.41
CA GLU A 364 -14.73 18.13 14.79
C GLU A 364 -15.82 17.08 14.54
N ASN A 365 -16.08 16.83 13.26
CA ASN A 365 -16.95 15.74 12.84
C ASN A 365 -16.23 14.43 13.12
N THR A 366 -16.63 13.73 14.15
CA THR A 366 -16.21 12.38 14.55
C THR A 366 -16.60 11.29 13.57
N ALA A 367 -17.16 11.63 12.41
CA ALA A 367 -17.61 10.68 11.38
C ALA A 367 -16.46 10.08 10.53
N GLN A 368 -15.20 10.45 10.76
CA GLN A 368 -14.05 9.99 9.96
C GLN A 368 -13.19 8.94 10.67
N GLU A 369 -13.60 8.49 11.86
CA GLU A 369 -12.88 7.47 12.63
C GLU A 369 -13.11 6.03 12.16
N ALA A 370 -13.95 5.81 11.14
CA ALA A 370 -14.36 4.47 10.69
C ALA A 370 -13.39 3.79 9.69
N HIS A 371 -12.37 4.47 9.22
CA HIS A 371 -11.44 3.90 8.25
C HIS A 371 -10.19 3.34 8.94
N GLU A 372 -10.12 2.03 8.97
CA GLU A 372 -8.99 1.25 9.47
C GLU A 372 -8.15 0.72 8.30
N ALA A 373 -6.89 0.36 8.56
CA ALA A 373 -6.03 -0.32 7.60
C ALA A 373 -6.58 -1.70 7.20
N ILE A 374 -6.16 -2.19 6.05
CA ILE A 374 -6.42 -3.57 5.64
C ILE A 374 -5.56 -4.50 6.52
N ARG A 375 -6.23 -5.31 7.34
CA ARG A 375 -5.62 -6.23 8.28
C ARG A 375 -6.42 -7.53 8.42
N PRO A 376 -5.85 -8.63 8.93
CA PRO A 376 -6.63 -9.80 9.28
C PRO A 376 -7.63 -9.47 10.41
N THR A 377 -8.77 -10.13 10.40
CA THR A 377 -9.76 -10.03 11.47
C THR A 377 -9.34 -10.81 12.72
N ASN A 378 -8.54 -11.86 12.53
CA ASN A 378 -8.00 -12.68 13.61
C ASN A 378 -6.49 -12.88 13.44
N ILE A 379 -5.71 -12.25 14.30
CA ILE A 379 -4.26 -12.27 14.25
C ILE A 379 -3.66 -13.67 14.50
N ASN A 380 -4.35 -14.52 15.25
CA ASN A 380 -3.91 -15.89 15.56
C ASN A 380 -4.09 -16.88 14.40
N LYS A 381 -4.76 -16.47 13.33
CA LYS A 381 -4.92 -17.27 12.10
C LYS A 381 -3.92 -16.79 11.03
N ASN A 382 -2.81 -17.49 10.90
CA ASN A 382 -1.93 -17.33 9.73
C ASN A 382 -2.48 -18.11 8.52
N ALA A 383 -1.91 -17.90 7.33
CA ALA A 383 -2.40 -18.50 6.10
C ALA A 383 -2.40 -20.04 6.12
N SER A 384 -1.44 -20.68 6.80
CA SER A 384 -1.35 -22.14 6.90
C SER A 384 -2.44 -22.75 7.77
N ASN A 385 -3.05 -21.97 8.67
CA ASN A 385 -4.11 -22.41 9.56
C ASN A 385 -5.52 -22.22 8.98
N ILE A 386 -5.63 -21.63 7.79
CA ILE A 386 -6.91 -21.44 7.10
C ILE A 386 -7.23 -22.69 6.30
N LYS A 387 -8.28 -23.40 6.72
CA LYS A 387 -8.83 -24.58 6.03
C LYS A 387 -10.22 -24.24 5.50
N ASP A 388 -10.28 -23.49 4.41
CA ASP A 388 -11.53 -23.18 3.72
C ASP A 388 -11.39 -23.58 2.24
N SER A 389 -12.21 -24.53 1.81
CA SER A 389 -12.21 -25.06 0.43
C SER A 389 -12.61 -24.01 -0.63
N LYS A 390 -13.17 -22.87 -0.21
CA LYS A 390 -13.53 -21.77 -1.09
C LYS A 390 -12.33 -20.89 -1.43
N LEU A 391 -11.25 -20.93 -0.64
CA LEU A 391 -10.06 -20.12 -0.85
C LEU A 391 -9.04 -20.86 -1.71
N THR A 392 -8.62 -20.20 -2.78
CA THR A 392 -7.56 -20.70 -3.65
C THR A 392 -6.17 -20.38 -3.08
N ALA A 393 -5.11 -20.95 -3.66
CA ALA A 393 -3.74 -20.63 -3.31
C ALA A 393 -3.42 -19.12 -3.45
N HIS A 394 -4.06 -18.44 -4.40
CA HIS A 394 -3.91 -16.99 -4.57
C HIS A 394 -4.52 -16.19 -3.43
N HIS A 395 -5.67 -16.61 -2.92
CA HIS A 395 -6.27 -16.00 -1.72
C HIS A 395 -5.35 -16.14 -0.51
N LEU A 396 -4.78 -17.32 -0.29
CA LEU A 396 -3.86 -17.55 0.82
C LEU A 396 -2.57 -16.73 0.70
N LYS A 397 -2.02 -16.55 -0.51
CA LYS A 397 -0.86 -15.67 -0.74
C LYS A 397 -1.16 -14.20 -0.40
N VAL A 398 -2.29 -13.67 -0.85
CA VAL A 398 -2.68 -12.29 -0.54
C VAL A 398 -2.99 -12.13 0.95
N TYR A 399 -3.65 -13.10 1.56
CA TYR A 399 -3.90 -13.10 3.00
C TYR A 399 -2.60 -13.14 3.81
N ASP A 400 -1.65 -14.01 3.47
CA ASP A 400 -0.34 -14.11 4.13
C ASP A 400 0.44 -12.78 4.06
N LEU A 401 0.40 -12.13 2.89
CA LEU A 401 1.00 -10.83 2.70
C LEU A 401 0.41 -9.76 3.64
N ILE A 402 -0.93 -9.72 3.75
CA ILE A 402 -1.63 -8.81 4.64
C ILE A 402 -1.29 -9.12 6.10
N TRP A 403 -1.35 -10.39 6.49
CA TRP A 403 -1.08 -10.85 7.84
C TRP A 403 0.36 -10.52 8.27
N LYS A 404 1.36 -10.92 7.48
CA LYS A 404 2.78 -10.64 7.75
C LYS A 404 3.06 -9.15 7.90
N THR A 405 2.54 -8.34 6.99
CA THR A 405 2.74 -6.88 7.04
C THR A 405 2.07 -6.25 8.26
N THR A 406 0.89 -6.74 8.64
CA THR A 406 0.18 -6.25 9.82
C THR A 406 0.94 -6.55 11.10
N VAL A 407 1.42 -7.79 11.28
CA VAL A 407 2.23 -8.16 12.45
C VAL A 407 3.53 -7.35 12.46
N ALA A 408 4.26 -7.34 11.34
CA ALA A 408 5.52 -6.60 11.19
C ALA A 408 5.39 -5.12 11.54
N SER A 409 4.26 -4.49 11.23
CA SER A 409 4.04 -3.05 11.41
C SER A 409 4.14 -2.57 12.87
N MET A 410 3.98 -3.47 13.83
CA MET A 410 4.07 -3.18 15.26
C MET A 410 5.36 -3.72 15.91
N MET A 411 6.28 -4.26 15.11
CA MET A 411 7.56 -4.78 15.59
C MET A 411 8.66 -3.72 15.52
N LYS A 412 9.76 -3.97 16.23
CA LYS A 412 10.97 -3.13 16.18
C LYS A 412 11.67 -3.23 14.84
N ALA A 413 12.36 -2.17 14.46
CA ALA A 413 13.22 -2.11 13.29
C ALA A 413 14.29 -3.19 13.30
N ALA A 414 14.69 -3.67 12.13
CA ALA A 414 15.91 -4.44 12.00
C ALA A 414 17.12 -3.51 12.11
N ILE A 415 18.14 -3.94 12.85
CA ILE A 415 19.34 -3.16 13.12
C ILE A 415 20.53 -3.86 12.47
N TYR A 416 21.24 -3.11 11.66
CA TYR A 416 22.49 -3.55 11.06
C TYR A 416 23.64 -2.71 11.63
N ASP A 417 24.71 -3.37 11.98
CA ASP A 417 25.98 -2.70 12.23
C ASP A 417 26.68 -2.49 10.89
N VAL A 418 27.04 -1.26 10.61
CA VAL A 418 27.73 -0.86 9.37
C VAL A 418 29.11 -0.35 9.76
N PHE A 419 30.13 -1.09 9.37
CA PHE A 419 31.52 -0.72 9.54
C PHE A 419 32.05 -0.17 8.22
N THR A 420 32.42 1.11 8.21
CA THR A 420 32.92 1.80 7.02
C THR A 420 34.41 2.01 7.16
N ILE A 421 35.18 1.58 6.16
CA ILE A 421 36.63 1.77 6.06
C ILE A 421 36.88 2.76 4.94
N CYS A 422 37.65 3.81 5.24
CA CYS A 422 38.09 4.81 4.29
C CYS A 422 39.50 4.50 3.82
N ILE A 423 39.67 4.20 2.53
CA ILE A 423 40.94 3.85 1.92
C ILE A 423 41.33 4.97 0.95
N ASN A 424 42.38 5.70 1.28
CA ASN A 424 42.89 6.78 0.44
C ASN A 424 43.94 6.27 -0.55
N CYS A 425 44.07 7.03 -1.63
CA CYS A 425 45.02 6.79 -2.71
C CYS A 425 45.50 8.12 -3.28
N ASN A 426 46.70 8.17 -3.86
CA ASN A 426 47.25 9.34 -4.54
C ASN A 426 47.26 10.60 -3.67
N ASP A 427 47.99 10.62 -2.60
CA ASP A 427 48.15 11.80 -1.75
C ASP A 427 46.79 12.48 -1.46
N ASP A 428 45.82 11.66 -1.05
CA ASP A 428 44.45 12.03 -0.69
C ASP A 428 43.55 12.56 -1.83
N LEU A 429 43.97 12.43 -3.07
CA LEU A 429 43.13 12.84 -4.19
C LEU A 429 41.89 11.96 -4.36
N TYR A 430 42.03 10.66 -4.08
CA TYR A 430 40.95 9.69 -4.18
C TYR A 430 40.72 8.96 -2.86
N LEU A 431 39.46 8.72 -2.56
CA LEU A 431 38.98 8.00 -1.39
C LEU A 431 38.04 6.87 -1.83
N SER A 432 38.32 5.65 -1.42
CA SER A 432 37.39 4.53 -1.57
C SER A 432 36.71 4.24 -0.23
N LYS A 433 35.38 4.14 -0.23
CA LYS A 433 34.62 3.74 0.96
C LYS A 433 34.16 2.30 0.83
N ALA A 434 34.71 1.46 1.67
CA ALA A 434 34.30 0.07 1.84
C ALA A 434 33.31 -0.03 2.99
N GLN A 435 32.22 -0.76 2.81
CA GLN A 435 31.24 -0.99 3.88
C GLN A 435 31.06 -2.49 4.11
N LEU A 436 31.26 -2.90 5.35
CA LEU A 436 30.89 -4.20 5.87
C LEU A 436 29.60 -4.06 6.67
N LYS A 437 28.59 -4.86 6.35
CA LYS A 437 27.27 -4.77 6.96
C LYS A 437 26.91 -6.11 7.61
N GLY A 438 26.78 -6.12 8.92
CA GLY A 438 26.37 -7.27 9.71
C GLY A 438 24.99 -7.08 10.33
N LEU A 439 24.22 -8.15 10.45
CA LEU A 439 22.92 -8.14 11.11
C LEU A 439 23.14 -8.17 12.64
N ASN A 440 22.75 -7.08 13.32
CA ASN A 440 22.81 -6.98 14.78
C ASN A 440 21.50 -7.50 15.42
N PHE A 441 20.36 -6.98 14.95
CA PHE A 441 19.05 -7.39 15.43
C PHE A 441 18.10 -7.55 14.24
N ILE A 442 17.50 -8.74 14.09
CA ILE A 442 16.66 -9.06 12.95
C ILE A 442 15.33 -8.28 12.92
N GLY A 443 14.80 -7.90 14.11
CA GLY A 443 13.57 -7.15 14.24
C GLY A 443 12.41 -7.78 13.48
N PHE A 444 11.59 -6.94 12.85
CA PHE A 444 10.41 -7.39 12.10
C PHE A 444 10.70 -8.38 10.96
N LYS A 445 11.92 -8.44 10.46
CA LYS A 445 12.29 -9.36 9.37
C LYS A 445 12.17 -10.83 9.76
N ILE A 446 12.11 -11.14 11.06
CA ILE A 446 11.93 -12.52 11.55
C ILE A 446 10.65 -13.17 10.99
N ILE A 447 9.57 -12.38 10.73
CA ILE A 447 8.31 -12.86 10.16
C ILE A 447 8.48 -13.39 8.74
N TYR A 448 9.44 -12.86 8.00
CA TYR A 448 9.70 -13.22 6.59
C TYR A 448 10.75 -14.34 6.46
N LYS A 449 11.40 -14.77 7.56
CA LYS A 449 12.20 -16.00 7.56
C LYS A 449 11.24 -17.19 7.46
N SER A 450 11.06 -17.73 6.26
CA SER A 450 10.24 -18.95 6.09
C SER A 450 10.93 -20.13 6.73
N GLN A 451 10.15 -20.93 7.47
CA GLN A 451 10.49 -22.32 7.72
C GLN A 451 10.29 -23.06 6.38
N ASN A 452 11.39 -23.30 5.66
CA ASN A 452 11.48 -24.15 4.48
C ASN A 452 10.57 -23.83 3.27
N THR A 453 11.10 -23.12 2.28
CA THR A 453 10.94 -23.50 0.85
C THR A 453 11.89 -22.68 -0.01
N ASP A 454 12.66 -23.37 -0.85
CA ASP A 454 13.74 -22.86 -1.72
C ASP A 454 13.30 -22.01 -2.92
N THR A 455 12.08 -21.47 -2.95
CA THR A 455 11.51 -20.83 -4.14
C THR A 455 11.27 -19.32 -4.05
N GLU A 456 11.46 -18.68 -2.90
CA GLU A 456 11.22 -17.21 -2.74
C GLU A 456 12.50 -16.39 -2.55
N GLN A 457 13.63 -16.87 -3.07
CA GLN A 457 14.93 -16.17 -2.96
C GLN A 457 15.14 -15.02 -3.97
N SER A 458 14.15 -14.61 -4.76
CA SER A 458 14.40 -13.64 -5.83
C SER A 458 14.36 -12.16 -5.44
N ASP A 459 13.73 -11.77 -4.33
CA ASP A 459 13.58 -10.35 -4.00
C ASP A 459 14.44 -9.85 -2.81
N ILE A 460 15.13 -10.77 -2.12
CA ILE A 460 16.14 -10.41 -1.09
C ILE A 460 17.56 -10.43 -1.68
N LYS A 461 17.72 -10.86 -2.94
CA LYS A 461 19.03 -11.03 -3.63
C LYS A 461 19.64 -9.76 -4.23
N SER A 462 19.30 -8.58 -3.79
CA SER A 462 20.17 -7.42 -4.04
C SER A 462 20.96 -7.10 -2.77
N SER A 463 22.15 -7.67 -2.66
CA SER A 463 23.25 -7.37 -1.72
C SER A 463 23.31 -8.05 -0.34
N GLU A 464 22.54 -9.07 -0.04
CA GLU A 464 22.87 -9.89 1.15
C GLU A 464 23.85 -11.01 0.72
N THR A 465 25.13 -10.66 0.57
CA THR A 465 26.22 -11.61 0.85
C THR A 465 25.92 -12.26 2.19
N LYS A 466 26.13 -13.59 2.30
CA LYS A 466 25.99 -14.38 3.53
C LYS A 466 26.29 -13.50 4.73
N SER A 467 25.36 -13.39 5.67
CA SER A 467 25.55 -12.64 6.92
C SER A 467 26.59 -13.37 7.77
N ASP A 468 27.85 -13.19 7.43
CA ASP A 468 28.91 -13.51 8.36
C ASP A 468 28.82 -12.46 9.48
N THR A 469 28.45 -12.93 10.66
CA THR A 469 28.53 -12.12 11.87
C THR A 469 30.02 -11.81 12.07
N PHE A 470 30.43 -10.59 11.76
CA PHE A 470 31.79 -10.14 12.08
C PHE A 470 31.80 -9.46 13.43
N ASN A 471 32.87 -9.67 14.16
CA ASN A 471 33.09 -9.01 15.43
C ASN A 471 33.64 -7.60 15.16
N ILE A 472 32.83 -6.56 15.42
CA ILE A 472 33.21 -5.16 15.20
C ILE A 472 34.45 -4.77 15.97
N ASP A 473 34.59 -5.25 17.21
CA ASP A 473 35.72 -4.88 18.07
C ASP A 473 37.03 -5.55 17.59
N GLU A 474 36.91 -6.74 17.03
CA GLU A 474 38.04 -7.41 16.37
C GLU A 474 38.46 -6.66 15.10
N LEU A 475 37.49 -6.24 14.26
CA LEU A 475 37.76 -5.43 13.07
C LEU A 475 38.41 -4.10 13.44
N LYS A 476 37.91 -3.39 14.46
CA LYS A 476 38.53 -2.16 14.94
C LYS A 476 39.98 -2.38 15.38
N SER A 477 40.26 -3.46 16.12
CA SER A 477 41.62 -3.79 16.58
C SER A 477 42.55 -4.06 15.40
N ILE A 478 42.07 -4.81 14.37
CA ILE A 478 42.86 -5.11 13.16
C ILE A 478 43.15 -3.82 12.40
N ILE A 479 42.13 -3.01 12.14
CA ILE A 479 42.28 -1.77 11.38
C ILE A 479 43.16 -0.77 12.10
N GLN A 480 43.02 -0.63 13.41
CA GLN A 480 43.90 0.25 14.22
C GLN A 480 45.36 -0.17 14.13
N LYS A 481 45.64 -1.47 14.25
CA LYS A 481 47.00 -1.98 14.07
C LYS A 481 47.59 -1.68 12.69
N ILE A 482 46.76 -1.79 11.63
CA ILE A 482 47.19 -1.48 10.27
C ILE A 482 47.47 0.02 10.11
N MET A 483 46.67 0.89 10.76
CA MET A 483 46.86 2.34 10.70
C MET A 483 48.10 2.77 11.50
N ASP A 484 48.41 2.08 12.59
CA ASP A 484 49.59 2.37 13.42
C ASP A 484 50.90 1.86 12.78
N ASP A 485 50.81 0.83 11.93
CA ASP A 485 51.92 0.26 11.20
C ASP A 485 52.09 0.96 9.84
N LYS A 486 53.16 1.70 9.70
CA LYS A 486 53.45 2.50 8.49
C LYS A 486 53.89 1.68 7.27
N GLU A 487 53.95 0.36 7.37
CA GLU A 487 54.24 -0.51 6.23
C GLU A 487 52.98 -0.70 5.34
N ASN A 488 53.05 -0.19 4.10
CA ASN A 488 51.94 -0.13 3.15
C ASN A 488 51.48 -1.47 2.51
N ASP A 489 51.99 -2.61 2.98
CA ASP A 489 51.77 -3.94 2.37
C ASP A 489 50.48 -4.66 2.81
N TYR A 490 49.61 -3.98 3.57
CA TYR A 490 48.40 -4.59 4.11
C TYR A 490 47.19 -4.52 3.19
N ILE A 491 47.20 -3.65 2.16
CA ILE A 491 46.05 -3.42 1.27
C ILE A 491 46.42 -3.80 -0.16
N ILE A 492 45.75 -4.80 -0.69
CA ILE A 492 45.93 -5.24 -2.06
C ILE A 492 44.67 -4.85 -2.85
N ALA A 493 44.84 -3.94 -3.80
CA ALA A 493 43.77 -3.66 -4.78
C ALA A 493 43.73 -4.82 -5.79
N LYS A 494 42.67 -5.60 -5.77
CA LYS A 494 42.45 -6.69 -6.72
C LYS A 494 41.95 -6.21 -8.06
N GLN A 495 41.08 -5.21 -8.05
CA GLN A 495 40.47 -4.70 -9.27
C GLN A 495 39.98 -3.27 -9.10
N ILE A 496 40.20 -2.46 -10.11
CA ILE A 496 39.60 -1.13 -10.24
C ILE A 496 38.72 -1.15 -11.47
N LEU A 497 37.47 -0.73 -11.31
CA LEU A 497 36.43 -0.81 -12.33
C LEU A 497 35.81 0.55 -12.55
N LEU A 498 35.67 0.95 -13.78
CA LEU A 498 34.74 2.01 -14.17
C LEU A 498 33.46 1.32 -14.68
N LYS A 499 32.38 1.46 -13.94
CA LYS A 499 31.07 0.93 -14.36
C LYS A 499 30.35 2.03 -15.11
N HIS A 500 29.98 1.72 -16.34
CA HIS A 500 29.10 2.56 -17.13
C HIS A 500 27.72 2.59 -16.50
N ASN A 501 27.32 3.75 -16.03
CA ASN A 501 25.95 4.02 -15.67
C ASN A 501 25.37 4.87 -16.80
N ARG A 502 24.44 4.33 -17.57
CA ARG A 502 23.48 5.17 -18.26
C ARG A 502 22.61 5.81 -17.19
N ASN A 503 23.11 6.91 -16.64
CA ASN A 503 22.26 7.76 -15.84
C ASN A 503 21.41 8.55 -16.83
N THR A 504 20.48 7.85 -17.43
CA THR A 504 19.38 8.55 -18.03
C THR A 504 18.67 9.21 -16.86
N ASN A 505 18.41 10.50 -16.89
CA ASN A 505 17.41 11.13 -16.02
C ASN A 505 16.07 10.41 -16.14
N THR A 506 15.96 9.45 -17.04
CA THR A 506 14.96 8.42 -17.27
C THR A 506 15.11 7.20 -16.37
N ALA A 507 16.15 7.04 -15.56
CA ALA A 507 16.26 5.89 -14.62
C ALA A 507 15.07 5.83 -13.65
N HIS A 508 14.46 6.97 -13.34
CA HIS A 508 13.16 7.04 -12.66
C HIS A 508 11.95 6.87 -13.60
N TYR A 509 12.18 6.76 -14.91
CA TYR A 509 11.17 6.76 -15.96
C TYR A 509 11.30 5.56 -16.90
N THR A 510 11.98 4.48 -16.50
CA THR A 510 12.08 3.26 -17.30
C THR A 510 10.71 2.57 -17.40
N LYS A 511 10.54 1.71 -18.42
CA LYS A 511 9.30 0.96 -18.69
C LYS A 511 8.77 0.14 -17.50
N THR A 512 9.57 -0.04 -16.46
CA THR A 512 9.25 -0.79 -15.23
C THR A 512 9.06 0.11 -14.00
N GLY A 513 9.16 1.42 -14.16
CA GLY A 513 9.04 2.40 -13.06
C GLY A 513 7.63 2.94 -12.85
#